data_3711478055d2568f9ca973d05a236340
#
_entry.id   3711478055d2568f9ca973d05a236340
#
_cell.length_a   1.000
_cell.length_b   1.000
_cell.length_c   1.000
_cell.angle_alpha   90.00
_cell.angle_beta   90.00
_cell.angle_gamma   90.00
#
_symmetry.space_group_name_H-M   'P 1'
#
loop_
_entity.id
_entity.type
_entity.pdbx_description
1 polymer ?
#
loop_
_entity_poly.entity_id
_entity_poly.type
_entity_poly.pdbx_seq_one_letter_code
_entity_poly.pdbx_strand_id
1 'polypeptide(L)'
;MSILDEWIVLDTNIWIFGLRRVSDIPACAQLLGLLDRLYVVLPRQILQELQANFSEEEVRTLFRLLSGLPHRMKINWEKAKQENIEKYQRLGCKLGDAVIAAHLEELGIKILISENRDFLSEVKELPFRRLSAAQALTELEQTAP
;
A
#
# COMPACT_ATOMS: atom_id res chain seq x y z
N MET A 1 15.38 -0.64 9.55
CA MET A 1 14.67 0.31 8.67
C MET A 1 13.33 0.64 9.31
N SER A 2 13.14 1.88 9.68
CA SER A 2 11.93 2.31 10.37
C SER A 2 10.82 2.68 9.38
N ILE A 3 9.60 2.25 9.69
CA ILE A 3 8.40 2.62 8.92
C ILE A 3 8.19 4.14 8.87
N LEU A 4 8.73 4.89 9.83
CA LEU A 4 8.61 6.35 9.89
C LEU A 4 9.58 7.07 8.95
N ASP A 5 10.63 6.41 8.51
CA ASP A 5 11.71 7.02 7.74
C ASP A 5 11.65 6.69 6.25
N GLU A 6 10.75 5.81 5.84
CA GLU A 6 10.68 5.30 4.48
C GLU A 6 9.37 5.68 3.80
N TRP A 7 9.42 5.84 2.49
CA TRP A 7 8.22 5.88 1.68
C TRP A 7 7.64 4.47 1.64
N ILE A 8 6.38 4.33 2.02
CA ILE A 8 5.69 3.04 2.09
C ILE A 8 4.51 3.01 1.12
N VAL A 9 4.01 1.81 0.85
CA VAL A 9 2.78 1.62 0.06
C VAL A 9 1.77 0.87 0.91
N LEU A 10 0.53 1.35 0.90
CA LEU A 10 -0.62 0.67 1.48
C LEU A 10 -1.37 -0.02 0.35
N ASP A 11 -1.55 -1.34 0.46
CA ASP A 11 -2.27 -2.10 -0.55
C ASP A 11 -3.75 -1.69 -0.59
N THR A 12 -4.43 -2.02 -1.67
CA THR A 12 -5.83 -1.67 -1.90
C THR A 12 -6.72 -2.02 -0.71
N ASN A 13 -6.58 -3.21 -0.15
CA ASN A 13 -7.41 -3.66 0.98
C ASN A 13 -7.25 -2.80 2.24
N ILE A 14 -6.06 -2.25 2.48
CA ILE A 14 -5.85 -1.35 3.62
C ILE A 14 -6.72 -0.10 3.49
N TRP A 15 -6.73 0.49 2.30
CA TRP A 15 -7.56 1.67 2.04
C TRP A 15 -9.04 1.36 2.16
N ILE A 16 -9.49 0.24 1.55
CA ILE A 16 -10.90 -0.15 1.56
C ILE A 16 -11.39 -0.43 2.98
N PHE A 17 -10.69 -1.31 3.69
CA PHE A 17 -11.09 -1.70 5.05
C PHE A 17 -10.95 -0.54 6.03
N GLY A 18 -9.93 0.30 5.84
CA GLY A 18 -9.70 1.44 6.72
C GLY A 18 -10.73 2.54 6.53
N LEU A 19 -11.02 2.95 5.29
CA LEU A 19 -12.00 3.99 5.02
C LEU A 19 -13.42 3.55 5.35
N ARG A 20 -13.74 2.28 5.15
CA ARG A 20 -15.04 1.70 5.51
C ARG A 20 -15.13 1.33 6.98
N ARG A 21 -14.04 1.43 7.72
CA ARG A 21 -13.95 1.10 9.15
C ARG A 21 -14.51 -0.28 9.46
N VAL A 22 -14.05 -1.27 8.71
CA VAL A 22 -14.49 -2.66 8.89
C VAL A 22 -14.11 -3.14 10.30
N SER A 23 -15.12 -3.53 11.09
CA SER A 23 -14.95 -3.86 12.50
C SER A 23 -14.09 -5.09 12.75
N ASP A 24 -14.06 -6.02 11.80
CA ASP A 24 -13.25 -7.24 11.92
C ASP A 24 -11.75 -6.98 11.77
N ILE A 25 -11.38 -5.84 11.19
CA ILE A 25 -9.98 -5.46 10.96
C ILE A 25 -9.77 -4.00 11.38
N PRO A 26 -9.89 -3.70 12.69
CA PRO A 26 -9.80 -2.31 13.18
C PRO A 26 -8.43 -1.68 12.95
N ALA A 27 -7.39 -2.49 12.79
CA ALA A 27 -6.03 -1.99 12.56
C ALA A 27 -5.94 -1.14 11.30
N CYS A 28 -6.73 -1.44 10.26
CA CYS A 28 -6.71 -0.66 9.02
C CYS A 28 -7.18 0.77 9.25
N ALA A 29 -8.30 0.97 9.95
CA ALA A 29 -8.79 2.32 10.29
C ALA A 29 -7.82 3.05 11.22
N GLN A 30 -7.24 2.35 12.18
CA GLN A 30 -6.27 2.93 13.10
C GLN A 30 -5.03 3.40 12.35
N LEU A 31 -4.57 2.62 11.38
CA LEU A 31 -3.41 2.98 10.57
C LEU A 31 -3.70 4.23 9.72
N LEU A 32 -4.88 4.31 9.09
CA LEU A 32 -5.26 5.50 8.32
C LEU A 32 -5.38 6.74 9.20
N GLY A 33 -5.69 6.58 10.47
CA GLY A 33 -5.70 7.68 11.45
C GLY A 33 -4.29 8.21 11.76
N LEU A 34 -3.25 7.52 11.36
CA LEU A 34 -1.85 7.90 11.60
C LEU A 34 -1.11 8.32 10.33
N LEU A 35 -1.83 8.59 9.24
CA LEU A 35 -1.21 8.98 7.97
C LEU A 35 -0.35 10.24 8.07
N ASP A 36 -0.66 11.14 8.99
CA ASP A 36 0.14 12.34 9.25
C ASP A 36 1.53 12.02 9.80
N ARG A 37 1.78 10.77 10.18
CA ARG A 37 3.08 10.29 10.66
C ARG A 37 3.83 9.45 9.63
N LEU A 38 3.21 9.17 8.48
CA LEU A 38 3.74 8.26 7.47
C LEU A 38 4.03 8.97 6.16
N TYR A 39 4.95 8.44 5.38
CA TYR A 39 5.20 8.85 3.99
C TYR A 39 4.65 7.78 3.07
N VAL A 40 3.56 8.07 2.36
CA VAL A 40 2.82 7.07 1.59
C VAL A 40 2.82 7.41 0.10
N VAL A 41 3.22 6.44 -0.71
CA VAL A 41 3.08 6.50 -2.16
C VAL A 41 1.83 5.72 -2.56
N LEU A 42 1.00 6.30 -3.42
CA LEU A 42 -0.15 5.63 -4.01
C LEU A 42 0.18 5.32 -5.47
N PRO A 43 0.55 4.07 -5.78
CA PRO A 43 0.89 3.70 -7.15
C PRO A 43 -0.35 3.64 -8.05
N ARG A 44 -0.13 3.86 -9.34
CA ARG A 44 -1.19 3.84 -10.36
C ARG A 44 -2.13 2.64 -10.25
N GLN A 45 -1.59 1.43 -10.15
CA GLN A 45 -2.40 0.20 -10.11
C GLN A 45 -3.35 0.20 -8.91
N ILE A 46 -2.84 0.58 -7.74
CA ILE A 46 -3.66 0.62 -6.53
C ILE A 46 -4.75 1.68 -6.66
N LEU A 47 -4.40 2.87 -7.16
CA LEU A 47 -5.40 3.91 -7.37
C LEU A 47 -6.50 3.46 -8.34
N GLN A 48 -6.15 2.76 -9.41
CA GLN A 48 -7.13 2.22 -10.35
C GLN A 48 -8.04 1.19 -9.68
N GLU A 49 -7.48 0.31 -8.84
CA GLU A 49 -8.26 -0.66 -8.08
C GLU A 49 -9.22 0.02 -7.11
N LEU A 50 -8.78 1.08 -6.45
CA LEU A 50 -9.63 1.86 -5.54
C LEU A 50 -10.77 2.54 -6.30
N GLN A 51 -10.47 3.16 -7.43
CA GLN A 51 -11.51 3.80 -8.25
C GLN A 51 -12.53 2.80 -8.77
N ALA A 52 -12.12 1.56 -9.05
CA ALA A 52 -13.02 0.50 -9.49
C ALA A 52 -13.92 -0.03 -8.37
N ASN A 53 -13.46 0.04 -7.12
CA ASN A 53 -14.17 -0.54 -5.96
C ASN A 53 -14.91 0.49 -5.10
N PHE A 54 -14.49 1.75 -5.12
CA PHE A 54 -15.08 2.81 -4.31
C PHE A 54 -16.27 3.46 -5.02
N SER A 55 -17.24 3.92 -4.22
CA SER A 55 -18.27 4.85 -4.68
C SER A 55 -17.65 6.22 -4.96
N GLU A 56 -18.38 7.10 -5.66
CA GLU A 56 -17.93 8.48 -5.89
C GLU A 56 -17.62 9.21 -4.59
N GLU A 57 -18.44 8.99 -3.58
CA GLU A 57 -18.25 9.62 -2.27
C GLU A 57 -16.96 9.12 -1.58
N GLU A 58 -16.72 7.82 -1.68
CA GLU A 58 -15.49 7.23 -1.12
C GLU A 58 -14.25 7.75 -1.85
N VAL A 59 -14.32 7.90 -3.18
CA VAL A 59 -13.22 8.50 -3.95
C VAL A 59 -12.96 9.94 -3.53
N ARG A 60 -14.01 10.75 -3.32
CA ARG A 60 -13.87 12.12 -2.83
C ARG A 60 -13.21 12.14 -1.45
N THR A 61 -13.61 11.24 -0.57
CA THR A 61 -13.01 11.12 0.77
C THR A 61 -11.52 10.81 0.66
N LEU A 62 -11.15 9.88 -0.21
CA LEU A 62 -9.76 9.53 -0.46
C LEU A 62 -8.96 10.76 -0.92
N PHE A 63 -9.44 11.49 -1.92
CA PHE A 63 -8.73 12.65 -2.44
C PHE A 63 -8.66 13.80 -1.45
N ARG A 64 -9.67 13.99 -0.60
CA ARG A 64 -9.60 14.95 0.50
C ARG A 64 -8.48 14.60 1.48
N LEU A 65 -8.37 13.31 1.80
CA LEU A 65 -7.33 12.82 2.69
C LEU A 65 -5.94 13.06 2.09
N LEU A 66 -5.75 12.72 0.82
CA LEU A 66 -4.49 12.95 0.12
C LEU A 66 -4.13 14.44 0.04
N SER A 67 -5.12 15.29 -0.25
CA SER A 67 -4.91 16.74 -0.35
C SER A 67 -4.57 17.39 0.98
N GLY A 68 -5.02 16.80 2.09
CA GLY A 68 -4.74 17.30 3.44
C GLY A 68 -3.31 17.02 3.90
N LEU A 69 -2.56 16.17 3.19
CA LEU A 69 -1.21 15.74 3.59
C LEU A 69 -0.23 15.84 2.40
N PRO A 70 -0.07 17.03 1.79
CA PRO A 70 0.65 17.14 0.51
C PRO A 70 2.14 16.77 0.58
N HIS A 71 2.76 16.85 1.76
CA HIS A 71 4.17 16.51 1.92
C HIS A 71 4.40 15.05 2.34
N ARG A 72 3.32 14.33 2.64
CA ARG A 72 3.39 12.94 3.13
C ARG A 72 2.76 11.95 2.18
N MET A 73 1.96 12.41 1.24
CA MET A 73 1.21 11.58 0.31
C MET A 73 1.57 11.98 -1.11
N LYS A 74 1.91 11.00 -1.94
CA LYS A 74 2.11 11.29 -3.37
C LYS A 74 1.55 10.16 -4.22
N ILE A 75 1.01 10.53 -5.39
CA ILE A 75 0.50 9.60 -6.38
C ILE A 75 1.59 9.40 -7.42
N ASN A 76 1.86 8.15 -7.76
CA ASN A 76 2.76 7.83 -8.87
C ASN A 76 1.95 7.22 -10.01
N TRP A 77 1.83 7.95 -11.11
CA TRP A 77 1.05 7.58 -12.28
C TRP A 77 1.84 6.77 -13.32
N GLU A 78 3.12 6.57 -13.10
CA GLU A 78 3.96 5.83 -14.03
C GLU A 78 3.52 4.38 -14.10
N LYS A 79 3.65 3.80 -15.30
CA LYS A 79 3.38 2.38 -15.48
C LYS A 79 4.64 1.60 -15.16
N ALA A 80 4.47 0.45 -14.52
CA ALA A 80 5.57 -0.48 -14.33
C ALA A 80 6.04 -1.00 -15.71
N LYS A 81 7.32 -1.28 -15.80
CA LYS A 81 7.90 -1.81 -17.03
C LYS A 81 7.41 -3.22 -17.30
N GLN A 82 7.05 -3.50 -18.55
CA GLN A 82 6.51 -4.80 -18.94
C GLN A 82 7.46 -5.96 -18.58
N GLU A 83 8.75 -5.77 -18.76
CA GLU A 83 9.75 -6.79 -18.45
C GLU A 83 9.75 -7.17 -16.95
N ASN A 84 9.51 -6.20 -16.06
CA ASN A 84 9.45 -6.44 -14.64
C ASN A 84 8.14 -7.12 -14.23
N ILE A 85 7.04 -6.74 -14.89
CA ILE A 85 5.74 -7.40 -14.68
C ILE A 85 5.85 -8.87 -15.08
N GLU A 86 6.43 -9.15 -16.24
CA GLU A 86 6.62 -10.52 -16.73
C GLU A 86 7.50 -11.34 -15.79
N LYS A 87 8.51 -10.71 -15.21
CA LYS A 87 9.37 -11.37 -14.20
C LYS A 87 8.54 -11.93 -13.05
N TYR A 88 7.64 -11.10 -12.49
CA TYR A 88 6.79 -11.54 -11.39
C TYR A 88 5.71 -12.54 -11.82
N GLN A 89 5.22 -12.43 -13.05
CA GLN A 89 4.30 -13.44 -13.59
C GLN A 89 4.98 -14.81 -13.73
N ARG A 90 6.24 -14.82 -14.16
CA ARG A 90 7.03 -16.06 -14.24
C ARG A 90 7.25 -16.68 -12.86
N LEU A 91 7.25 -15.88 -11.82
CA LEU A 91 7.36 -16.37 -10.44
C LEU A 91 6.02 -16.85 -9.87
N GLY A 92 4.96 -16.83 -10.66
CA GLY A 92 3.65 -17.34 -10.28
C GLY A 92 2.62 -16.29 -9.86
N CYS A 93 2.97 -15.01 -9.93
CA CYS A 93 2.06 -13.94 -9.52
C CYS A 93 0.97 -13.71 -10.56
N LYS A 94 -0.25 -13.41 -10.09
CA LYS A 94 -1.31 -12.91 -10.94
C LYS A 94 -0.94 -11.54 -11.48
N LEU A 95 -1.57 -11.13 -12.59
CA LEU A 95 -1.22 -9.89 -13.27
C LEU A 95 -1.27 -8.66 -12.34
N GLY A 96 -2.35 -8.48 -11.58
CA GLY A 96 -2.48 -7.32 -10.69
C GLY A 96 -1.37 -7.27 -9.64
N ASP A 97 -1.08 -8.41 -9.00
CA ASP A 97 -0.02 -8.52 -8.00
C ASP A 97 1.35 -8.29 -8.63
N ALA A 98 1.57 -8.82 -9.84
CA ALA A 98 2.81 -8.63 -10.56
C ALA A 98 3.07 -7.16 -10.90
N VAL A 99 2.02 -6.44 -11.31
CA VAL A 99 2.13 -4.99 -11.61
C VAL A 99 2.53 -4.22 -10.36
N ILE A 100 1.90 -4.52 -9.23
CA ILE A 100 2.21 -3.84 -7.96
C ILE A 100 3.64 -4.14 -7.54
N ALA A 101 4.04 -5.41 -7.54
CA ALA A 101 5.40 -5.81 -7.14
C ALA A 101 6.47 -5.16 -8.03
N ALA A 102 6.25 -5.18 -9.34
CA ALA A 102 7.18 -4.57 -10.30
C ALA A 102 7.32 -3.07 -10.05
N HIS A 103 6.20 -2.38 -9.82
CA HIS A 103 6.21 -0.94 -9.61
C HIS A 103 6.92 -0.55 -8.30
N LEU A 104 6.66 -1.30 -7.22
CA LEU A 104 7.33 -1.07 -5.93
C LEU A 104 8.85 -1.26 -6.07
N GLU A 105 9.28 -2.30 -6.77
CA GLU A 105 10.70 -2.53 -7.02
C GLU A 105 11.32 -1.37 -7.78
N GLU A 106 10.66 -0.89 -8.85
CA GLU A 106 11.15 0.24 -9.66
C GLU A 106 11.22 1.54 -8.86
N LEU A 107 10.27 1.76 -7.94
CA LEU A 107 10.23 2.94 -7.10
C LEU A 107 11.18 2.86 -5.89
N GLY A 108 11.79 1.70 -5.67
CA GLY A 108 12.65 1.50 -4.50
C GLY A 108 11.90 1.47 -3.18
N ILE A 109 10.62 1.12 -3.19
CA ILE A 109 9.82 0.99 -1.98
C ILE A 109 10.32 -0.19 -1.16
N LYS A 110 10.47 0.00 0.14
CA LYS A 110 11.01 -1.01 1.05
C LYS A 110 9.96 -1.67 1.93
N ILE A 111 8.78 -1.08 2.03
CA ILE A 111 7.72 -1.59 2.92
C ILE A 111 6.38 -1.52 2.21
N LEU A 112 5.69 -2.66 2.14
CA LEU A 112 4.32 -2.79 1.68
C LEU A 112 3.46 -3.26 2.85
N ILE A 113 2.36 -2.55 3.11
CA ILE A 113 1.39 -2.96 4.12
C ILE A 113 0.17 -3.52 3.41
N SER A 114 -0.18 -4.77 3.72
CA SER A 114 -1.28 -5.48 3.08
C SER A 114 -1.92 -6.48 4.05
N GLU A 115 -3.24 -6.62 3.96
CA GLU A 115 -3.97 -7.66 4.69
C GLU A 115 -4.10 -8.95 3.88
N ASN A 116 -3.69 -8.96 2.61
CA ASN A 116 -3.72 -10.15 1.77
C ASN A 116 -2.53 -11.05 2.11
N ARG A 117 -2.78 -12.10 2.87
CA ARG A 117 -1.75 -13.05 3.31
C ARG A 117 -1.14 -13.83 2.15
N ASP A 118 -1.92 -14.02 1.08
CA ASP A 118 -1.48 -14.79 -0.08
C ASP A 118 -0.76 -13.91 -1.12
N PHE A 119 -0.74 -12.60 -0.90
CA PHE A 119 -0.09 -11.67 -1.80
C PHE A 119 1.40 -12.00 -1.90
N LEU A 120 1.83 -12.37 -3.11
CA LEU A 120 3.22 -12.70 -3.42
C LEU A 120 3.79 -13.84 -2.58
N SER A 121 2.93 -14.75 -2.07
CA SER A 121 3.37 -15.90 -1.28
C SER A 121 4.28 -16.84 -2.07
N GLU A 122 4.18 -16.85 -3.39
CA GLU A 122 5.02 -17.66 -4.28
C GLU A 122 6.44 -17.11 -4.39
N VAL A 123 6.67 -15.87 -4.02
CA VAL A 123 7.97 -15.21 -4.15
C VAL A 123 8.70 -15.25 -2.81
N LYS A 124 9.79 -16.00 -2.75
CA LYS A 124 10.56 -16.17 -1.51
C LYS A 124 11.37 -14.95 -1.12
N GLU A 125 11.93 -14.26 -2.11
CA GLU A 125 12.76 -13.08 -1.89
C GLU A 125 12.16 -11.88 -2.60
N LEU A 126 11.67 -10.92 -1.82
CA LEU A 126 11.11 -9.68 -2.32
C LEU A 126 12.04 -8.52 -1.98
N PRO A 127 12.13 -7.49 -2.84
CA PRO A 127 12.93 -6.31 -2.54
C PRO A 127 12.29 -5.41 -1.47
N PHE A 128 11.16 -5.81 -0.91
CA PHE A 128 10.45 -5.05 0.12
C PHE A 128 9.89 -6.00 1.19
N ARG A 129 9.66 -5.45 2.39
CA ARG A 129 9.01 -6.18 3.50
C ARG A 129 7.50 -6.07 3.35
N ARG A 130 6.80 -7.13 3.69
CA ARG A 130 5.32 -7.15 3.75
C ARG A 130 4.91 -7.15 5.21
N LEU A 131 4.06 -6.20 5.59
CA LEU A 131 3.50 -6.10 6.94
C LEU A 131 1.98 -6.07 6.86
N SER A 132 1.32 -6.66 7.85
CA SER A 132 -0.11 -6.42 8.08
C SER A 132 -0.28 -5.04 8.71
N ALA A 133 -1.52 -4.52 8.72
CA ALA A 133 -1.80 -3.27 9.42
C ALA A 133 -1.45 -3.38 10.91
N ALA A 134 -1.77 -4.51 11.54
CA ALA A 134 -1.46 -4.74 12.95
C ALA A 134 0.05 -4.73 13.20
N GLN A 135 0.83 -5.36 12.33
CA GLN A 135 2.29 -5.36 12.44
C GLN A 135 2.86 -3.94 12.27
N ALA A 136 2.30 -3.17 11.32
CA ALA A 136 2.71 -1.79 11.11
C ALA A 136 2.44 -0.93 12.34
N LEU A 137 1.26 -1.09 12.96
CA LEU A 137 0.93 -0.37 14.19
C LEU A 137 1.88 -0.71 15.33
N THR A 138 2.25 -1.98 15.46
CA THR A 138 3.22 -2.42 16.47
C THR A 138 4.57 -1.75 16.26
N GLU A 139 5.05 -1.68 15.02
CA GLU A 139 6.31 -0.99 14.73
C GLU A 139 6.22 0.51 15.03
N LEU A 140 5.07 1.15 14.75
CA LEU A 140 4.88 2.56 15.05
C LEU A 140 4.92 2.83 16.55
N GLU A 141 4.33 1.95 17.36
CA GLU A 141 4.37 2.06 18.82
C GLU A 141 5.80 1.93 19.35
N GLN A 142 6.58 1.00 18.79
CA GLN A 142 7.96 0.78 19.21
C GLN A 142 8.89 1.94 18.84
N THR A 143 8.57 2.69 17.78
CA THR A 143 9.39 3.81 17.31
C THR A 143 8.92 5.17 17.84
N ALA A 144 7.79 5.21 18.52
CA ALA A 144 7.25 6.44 19.11
C ALA A 144 8.18 6.90 20.24
N PRO A 145 8.51 8.22 20.32
CA PRO A 145 9.31 8.75 21.42
C PRO A 145 8.56 8.71 22.76
#